data_4677a86f0156a4c112425770638545a1
#
_entry.id   4677a86f0156a4c112425770638545a1
#
_cell.length_a   1.000
_cell.length_b   1.000
_cell.length_c   1.000
_cell.angle_alpha   90.00
_cell.angle_beta   90.00
_cell.angle_gamma   90.00
#
_symmetry.space_group_name_H-M   'P 1'
#
loop_
_entity.id
_entity.type
_entity.pdbx_description
1 polymer ?
#
loop_
_entity_poly.entity_id
_entity_poly.type
_entity_poly.pdbx_seq_one_letter_code
_entity_poly.pdbx_strand_id
1 'polypeptide(L)'
;MLKFKKIKGNLVHETAVINWKKIKIGKGNIIGPYVVIGNVPQWKNKKTVGKIVIGNKNTINEYCNIHLPTNIKKKTYIGNNNYLMNSTTIDHDCCIENNVTLSSNVILGGNVYIMKNSTIGIKTVIHQNQVVGSYTMIGMGSIVTKKIELKPGYVFYGKPVKQVKKNIIALNKYKINYKNLKKELNRFNKIRKSQ
;
A
#
# COMPACT_ATOMS: atom_id res chain seq x y z
N MET A 1 19.43 7.71 -21.05
CA MET A 1 19.43 8.20 -19.65
C MET A 1 17.98 8.47 -19.25
N LEU A 2 17.53 8.02 -18.08
CA LEU A 2 16.16 8.27 -17.61
C LEU A 2 15.94 9.76 -17.35
N LYS A 3 14.89 10.34 -17.94
CA LYS A 3 14.62 11.79 -17.86
C LYS A 3 13.60 12.08 -16.76
N PHE A 4 14.05 12.66 -15.66
CA PHE A 4 13.22 13.12 -14.56
C PHE A 4 13.06 14.62 -14.58
N LYS A 5 11.85 15.10 -14.29
CA LYS A 5 11.53 16.52 -14.11
C LYS A 5 11.10 16.78 -12.66
N LYS A 6 11.46 17.94 -12.12
CA LYS A 6 11.01 18.36 -10.78
C LYS A 6 9.62 18.99 -10.88
N ILE A 7 8.60 18.30 -10.35
CA ILE A 7 7.20 18.78 -10.38
C ILE A 7 6.66 18.81 -8.95
N LYS A 8 6.19 19.97 -8.48
CA LYS A 8 5.65 20.16 -7.11
C LYS A 8 6.55 19.60 -5.99
N GLY A 9 7.87 19.74 -6.14
CA GLY A 9 8.85 19.24 -5.16
C GLY A 9 9.12 17.75 -5.21
N ASN A 10 8.73 17.05 -6.28
CA ASN A 10 8.92 15.63 -6.52
C ASN A 10 9.73 15.41 -7.81
N LEU A 11 10.46 14.30 -7.90
CA LEU A 11 11.09 13.83 -9.13
C LEU A 11 10.11 12.94 -9.88
N VAL A 12 9.71 13.34 -11.08
CA VAL A 12 8.70 12.64 -11.88
C VAL A 12 9.30 12.30 -13.24
N HIS A 13 9.29 11.04 -13.61
CA HIS A 13 9.73 10.61 -14.94
C HIS A 13 8.80 11.13 -16.01
N GLU A 14 9.34 11.51 -17.17
CA GLU A 14 8.56 12.16 -18.25
C GLU A 14 7.45 11.27 -18.83
N THR A 15 7.58 9.95 -18.74
CA THR A 15 6.57 8.98 -19.19
C THR A 15 5.49 8.66 -18.16
N ALA A 16 5.56 9.23 -16.94
CA ALA A 16 4.54 9.00 -15.92
C ALA A 16 3.24 9.72 -16.28
N VAL A 17 2.11 9.02 -16.16
CA VAL A 17 0.78 9.55 -16.42
C VAL A 17 0.08 9.86 -15.11
N ILE A 18 -0.11 11.14 -14.79
CA ILE A 18 -0.62 11.58 -13.49
C ILE A 18 -1.82 12.50 -13.64
N ASN A 19 -2.94 12.14 -13.05
CA ASN A 19 -4.15 12.98 -13.00
C ASN A 19 -4.03 14.04 -11.90
N TRP A 20 -3.24 15.09 -12.14
CA TRP A 20 -2.93 16.14 -11.19
C TRP A 20 -4.15 16.85 -10.58
N LYS A 21 -5.30 16.86 -11.26
CA LYS A 21 -6.56 17.45 -10.76
C LYS A 21 -7.18 16.64 -9.62
N LYS A 22 -6.87 15.35 -9.56
CA LYS A 22 -7.45 14.39 -8.59
C LYS A 22 -6.45 13.92 -7.52
N ILE A 23 -5.25 14.51 -7.46
CA ILE A 23 -4.18 14.08 -6.56
C ILE A 23 -3.73 15.22 -5.66
N LYS A 24 -3.66 14.94 -4.34
CA LYS A 24 -2.92 15.74 -3.37
C LYS A 24 -1.64 14.96 -3.03
N ILE A 25 -0.48 15.55 -3.32
CA ILE A 25 0.83 14.90 -3.11
C ILE A 25 1.75 15.79 -2.29
N GLY A 26 2.50 15.19 -1.37
CA GLY A 26 3.56 15.84 -0.61
C GLY A 26 4.82 16.11 -1.43
N LYS A 27 5.96 16.15 -0.78
CA LYS A 27 7.25 16.48 -1.38
C LYS A 27 8.26 15.34 -1.26
N GLY A 28 9.31 15.38 -2.09
CA GLY A 28 10.41 14.41 -2.04
C GLY A 28 10.06 13.02 -2.54
N ASN A 29 8.94 12.86 -3.26
CA ASN A 29 8.61 11.60 -3.88
C ASN A 29 9.39 11.41 -5.19
N ILE A 30 9.72 10.16 -5.50
CA ILE A 30 10.29 9.73 -6.79
C ILE A 30 9.23 8.90 -7.49
N ILE A 31 8.84 9.30 -8.70
CA ILE A 31 7.84 8.62 -9.52
C ILE A 31 8.51 8.17 -10.81
N GLY A 32 8.65 6.86 -10.96
CA GLY A 32 9.38 6.20 -12.03
C GLY A 32 8.68 6.18 -13.39
N PRO A 33 9.33 5.54 -14.37
CA PRO A 33 8.80 5.43 -15.74
C PRO A 33 7.45 4.69 -15.78
N TYR A 34 6.58 5.14 -16.68
CA TYR A 34 5.29 4.48 -16.96
C TYR A 34 4.40 4.25 -15.74
N VAL A 35 4.63 4.97 -14.66
CA VAL A 35 3.73 4.98 -13.50
C VAL A 35 2.43 5.67 -13.87
N VAL A 36 1.29 5.06 -13.52
CA VAL A 36 -0.03 5.66 -13.73
C VAL A 36 -0.69 5.97 -12.39
N ILE A 37 -0.98 7.24 -12.12
CA ILE A 37 -1.64 7.67 -10.89
C ILE A 37 -2.92 8.44 -11.22
N GLY A 38 -4.05 7.96 -10.71
CA GLY A 38 -5.33 8.64 -10.87
C GLY A 38 -6.16 8.14 -12.02
N ASN A 39 -5.95 6.89 -12.45
CA ASN A 39 -6.86 6.20 -13.34
C ASN A 39 -8.19 5.86 -12.64
N VAL A 40 -9.23 5.63 -13.41
CA VAL A 40 -10.55 5.23 -12.89
C VAL A 40 -10.47 3.92 -12.12
N PRO A 41 -11.27 3.74 -11.05
CA PRO A 41 -11.30 2.46 -10.35
C PRO A 41 -11.85 1.36 -11.25
N GLN A 42 -11.32 0.17 -11.15
CA GLN A 42 -11.81 -1.01 -11.86
C GLN A 42 -13.08 -1.55 -11.20
N TRP A 43 -14.17 -0.80 -11.35
CA TRP A 43 -15.47 -1.09 -10.77
C TRP A 43 -16.59 -0.78 -11.74
N LYS A 44 -17.42 -1.78 -12.09
CA LYS A 44 -18.40 -1.70 -13.19
C LYS A 44 -19.37 -0.48 -13.18
N ASN A 45 -19.71 0.08 -12.03
CA ASN A 45 -20.83 1.02 -11.91
C ASN A 45 -20.45 2.39 -11.34
N LYS A 46 -19.20 2.88 -11.48
CA LYS A 46 -18.79 4.07 -10.74
C LYS A 46 -18.30 5.23 -11.58
N LYS A 47 -18.92 6.39 -11.34
CA LYS A 47 -18.37 7.69 -11.68
C LYS A 47 -17.36 8.05 -10.58
N THR A 48 -16.11 8.25 -10.94
CA THR A 48 -15.05 8.61 -10.02
C THR A 48 -15.12 10.06 -9.61
N VAL A 49 -15.18 10.32 -8.33
CA VAL A 49 -15.29 11.68 -7.81
C VAL A 49 -14.35 11.98 -6.63
N GLY A 50 -13.66 10.99 -6.09
CA GLY A 50 -12.74 11.16 -4.96
C GLY A 50 -11.33 11.59 -5.38
N LYS A 51 -10.41 11.62 -4.41
CA LYS A 51 -9.01 12.03 -4.60
C LYS A 51 -8.04 10.98 -4.08
N ILE A 52 -6.87 10.90 -4.70
CA ILE A 52 -5.71 10.20 -4.16
C ILE A 52 -4.93 11.18 -3.28
N VAL A 53 -4.47 10.70 -2.12
CA VAL A 53 -3.59 11.47 -1.24
C VAL A 53 -2.30 10.68 -1.05
N ILE A 54 -1.19 11.29 -1.43
CA ILE A 54 0.15 10.71 -1.30
C ILE A 54 0.98 11.63 -0.38
N GLY A 55 1.61 11.05 0.61
CA GLY A 55 2.48 11.77 1.55
C GLY A 55 3.84 12.12 0.94
N ASN A 56 4.87 12.10 1.77
CA ASN A 56 6.21 12.55 1.43
C ASN A 56 7.19 11.38 1.28
N LYS A 57 8.27 11.61 0.52
CA LYS A 57 9.44 10.71 0.44
C LYS A 57 9.09 9.27 0.06
N ASN A 58 8.08 9.05 -0.77
CA ASN A 58 7.78 7.75 -1.32
C ASN A 58 8.58 7.52 -2.61
N THR A 59 9.01 6.28 -2.83
CA THR A 59 9.53 5.83 -4.11
C THR A 59 8.48 4.94 -4.76
N ILE A 60 8.04 5.33 -5.96
CA ILE A 60 7.05 4.63 -6.76
C ILE A 60 7.74 4.25 -8.06
N ASN A 61 8.15 2.99 -8.17
CA ASN A 61 8.93 2.52 -9.31
C ASN A 61 8.05 2.28 -10.55
N GLU A 62 8.68 1.89 -11.62
CA GLU A 62 8.11 1.77 -12.96
C GLU A 62 6.87 0.86 -13.01
N TYR A 63 5.95 1.19 -13.90
CA TYR A 63 4.69 0.45 -14.14
C TYR A 63 3.75 0.30 -12.94
N CYS A 64 3.98 1.04 -11.84
CA CYS A 64 3.03 1.06 -10.73
C CYS A 64 1.71 1.72 -11.15
N ASN A 65 0.59 1.16 -10.67
CA ASN A 65 -0.75 1.65 -10.97
C ASN A 65 -1.49 2.00 -9.67
N ILE A 66 -2.01 3.23 -9.56
CA ILE A 66 -2.74 3.70 -8.37
C ILE A 66 -4.08 4.28 -8.81
N HIS A 67 -5.18 3.61 -8.44
CA HIS A 67 -6.51 3.97 -8.86
C HIS A 67 -7.18 4.99 -7.93
N LEU A 68 -8.08 5.79 -8.52
CA LEU A 68 -8.95 6.69 -7.80
C LEU A 68 -9.93 5.92 -6.90
N PRO A 69 -10.42 6.53 -5.80
CA PRO A 69 -11.44 5.93 -4.97
C PRO A 69 -12.81 5.90 -5.65
N THR A 70 -13.71 5.06 -5.12
CA THR A 70 -15.03 4.81 -5.71
C THR A 70 -16.05 5.92 -5.47
N ASN A 71 -15.83 6.80 -4.49
CA ASN A 71 -16.74 7.92 -4.23
C ASN A 71 -16.05 9.12 -3.56
N ILE A 72 -16.75 10.26 -3.46
CA ILE A 72 -16.21 11.53 -2.96
C ILE A 72 -15.82 11.50 -1.48
N LYS A 73 -16.46 10.66 -0.67
CA LYS A 73 -16.20 10.53 0.77
C LYS A 73 -15.00 9.63 1.05
N LYS A 74 -14.57 8.86 0.05
CA LYS A 74 -13.41 7.95 0.14
C LYS A 74 -12.15 8.56 -0.47
N LYS A 75 -11.02 8.00 -0.11
CA LYS A 75 -9.71 8.34 -0.68
C LYS A 75 -8.88 7.08 -0.83
N THR A 76 -8.09 7.01 -1.89
CA THR A 76 -6.92 6.12 -1.93
C THR A 76 -5.78 6.89 -1.27
N TYR A 77 -5.20 6.32 -0.22
CA TYR A 77 -4.21 6.99 0.63
C TYR A 77 -2.88 6.23 0.65
N ILE A 78 -1.80 6.96 0.45
CA ILE A 78 -0.43 6.47 0.60
C ILE A 78 0.30 7.44 1.53
N GLY A 79 0.78 6.94 2.66
CA GLY A 79 1.49 7.71 3.68
C GLY A 79 2.88 8.16 3.24
N ASN A 80 3.83 8.15 4.16
CA ASN A 80 5.18 8.63 3.94
C ASN A 80 6.20 7.49 3.91
N ASN A 81 7.34 7.71 3.24
CA ASN A 81 8.50 6.82 3.21
C ASN A 81 8.16 5.39 2.74
N ASN A 82 7.19 5.24 1.84
CA ASN A 82 6.84 3.95 1.28
C ASN A 82 7.73 3.63 0.07
N TYR A 83 7.98 2.34 -0.14
CA TYR A 83 8.71 1.83 -1.27
C TYR A 83 7.81 0.88 -2.07
N LEU A 84 7.31 1.36 -3.20
CA LEU A 84 6.48 0.62 -4.13
C LEU A 84 7.36 0.16 -5.29
N MET A 85 7.66 -1.14 -5.32
CA MET A 85 8.49 -1.71 -6.39
C MET A 85 7.68 -1.85 -7.68
N ASN A 86 8.37 -2.15 -8.75
CA ASN A 86 7.81 -2.16 -10.10
C ASN A 86 6.55 -3.04 -10.24
N SER A 87 5.66 -2.61 -11.12
CA SER A 87 4.41 -3.31 -11.46
C SER A 87 3.47 -3.56 -10.29
N THR A 88 3.57 -2.77 -9.20
CA THR A 88 2.63 -2.83 -8.08
C THR A 88 1.31 -2.18 -8.48
N THR A 89 0.19 -2.87 -8.20
CA THR A 89 -1.15 -2.32 -8.40
C THR A 89 -1.83 -2.05 -7.06
N ILE A 90 -2.29 -0.81 -6.88
CA ILE A 90 -3.07 -0.35 -5.72
C ILE A 90 -4.44 0.05 -6.25
N ASP A 91 -5.43 -0.80 -5.96
CA ASP A 91 -6.79 -0.55 -6.41
C ASP A 91 -7.49 0.50 -5.54
N HIS A 92 -8.74 0.80 -5.87
CA HIS A 92 -9.52 1.88 -5.27
C HIS A 92 -9.68 1.77 -3.74
N ASP A 93 -9.81 2.90 -3.08
CA ASP A 93 -10.09 3.01 -1.65
C ASP A 93 -9.03 2.43 -0.71
N CYS A 94 -7.87 2.01 -1.22
CA CYS A 94 -6.79 1.47 -0.42
C CYS A 94 -6.18 2.52 0.50
N CYS A 95 -5.73 2.05 1.69
CA CYS A 95 -4.98 2.85 2.64
C CYS A 95 -3.64 2.19 2.96
N ILE A 96 -2.54 2.85 2.61
CA ILE A 96 -1.17 2.40 2.91
C ILE A 96 -0.56 3.41 3.87
N GLU A 97 -0.21 2.97 5.08
CA GLU A 97 0.42 3.84 6.07
C GLU A 97 1.89 4.13 5.74
N ASN A 98 2.68 4.50 6.73
CA ASN A 98 4.07 4.89 6.55
C ASN A 98 5.03 3.68 6.57
N ASN A 99 6.16 3.82 5.90
CA ASN A 99 7.27 2.85 5.89
C ASN A 99 6.83 1.45 5.44
N VAL A 100 5.93 1.36 4.49
CA VAL A 100 5.48 0.10 3.90
C VAL A 100 6.32 -0.20 2.66
N THR A 101 6.71 -1.45 2.50
CA THR A 101 7.30 -1.96 1.27
C THR A 101 6.31 -2.88 0.57
N LEU A 102 5.93 -2.53 -0.65
CA LEU A 102 5.25 -3.41 -1.59
C LEU A 102 6.27 -3.86 -2.64
N SER A 103 6.63 -5.13 -2.60
CA SER A 103 7.61 -5.68 -3.54
C SER A 103 7.00 -5.81 -4.95
N SER A 104 7.84 -6.15 -5.92
CA SER A 104 7.45 -6.22 -7.33
C SER A 104 6.21 -7.10 -7.57
N ASN A 105 5.33 -6.62 -8.45
CA ASN A 105 4.10 -7.32 -8.85
C ASN A 105 3.11 -7.62 -7.69
N VAL A 106 3.14 -6.84 -6.61
CA VAL A 106 2.11 -6.91 -5.57
C VAL A 106 0.81 -6.33 -6.11
N ILE A 107 -0.31 -7.02 -5.86
CA ILE A 107 -1.65 -6.58 -6.24
C ILE A 107 -2.49 -6.42 -4.98
N LEU A 108 -2.97 -5.22 -4.73
CA LEU A 108 -3.93 -4.91 -3.67
C LEU A 108 -5.31 -4.72 -4.30
N GLY A 109 -6.26 -5.58 -3.94
CA GLY A 109 -7.67 -5.39 -4.28
C GLY A 109 -8.26 -4.16 -3.58
N GLY A 110 -9.46 -3.75 -3.98
CA GLY A 110 -10.09 -2.54 -3.45
C GLY A 110 -10.26 -2.54 -1.93
N ASN A 111 -10.12 -1.35 -1.31
CA ASN A 111 -10.32 -1.14 0.12
C ASN A 111 -9.37 -1.96 1.03
N VAL A 112 -8.15 -2.26 0.57
CA VAL A 112 -7.12 -2.92 1.38
C VAL A 112 -6.45 -1.87 2.28
N TYR A 113 -6.26 -2.22 3.54
CA TYR A 113 -5.57 -1.39 4.52
C TYR A 113 -4.25 -2.03 4.94
N ILE A 114 -3.13 -1.36 4.66
CA ILE A 114 -1.78 -1.82 5.06
C ILE A 114 -1.28 -0.90 6.17
N MET A 115 -1.13 -1.44 7.38
CA MET A 115 -0.59 -0.70 8.51
C MET A 115 0.92 -0.53 8.39
N LYS A 116 1.47 0.44 9.11
CA LYS A 116 2.87 0.89 9.05
C LYS A 116 3.90 -0.23 9.23
N ASN A 117 5.08 -0.01 8.64
CA ASN A 117 6.27 -0.87 8.80
C ASN A 117 6.06 -2.32 8.36
N SER A 118 5.16 -2.56 7.41
CA SER A 118 4.86 -3.88 6.85
C SER A 118 5.59 -4.09 5.54
N THR A 119 5.90 -5.34 5.24
CA THR A 119 6.54 -5.75 3.98
C THR A 119 5.68 -6.79 3.28
N ILE A 120 5.32 -6.54 2.04
CA ILE A 120 4.54 -7.46 1.20
C ILE A 120 5.49 -8.00 0.12
N GLY A 121 5.66 -9.31 0.12
CA GLY A 121 6.60 -10.00 -0.76
C GLY A 121 6.17 -10.03 -2.23
N ILE A 122 7.14 -10.30 -3.10
CA ILE A 122 6.99 -10.33 -4.57
C ILE A 122 5.79 -11.20 -4.98
N LYS A 123 5.00 -10.73 -5.97
CA LYS A 123 3.83 -11.46 -6.54
C LYS A 123 2.78 -11.87 -5.50
N THR A 124 2.67 -11.14 -4.39
CA THR A 124 1.59 -11.34 -3.43
C THR A 124 0.30 -10.68 -3.93
N VAL A 125 -0.81 -11.41 -3.83
CA VAL A 125 -2.15 -10.89 -4.14
C VAL A 125 -2.97 -10.80 -2.86
N ILE A 126 -3.54 -9.63 -2.60
CA ILE A 126 -4.36 -9.38 -1.41
C ILE A 126 -5.80 -9.08 -1.84
N HIS A 127 -6.73 -9.95 -1.40
CA HIS A 127 -8.17 -9.79 -1.67
C HIS A 127 -8.69 -8.47 -1.09
N GLN A 128 -9.69 -7.90 -1.74
CA GLN A 128 -10.36 -6.67 -1.27
C GLN A 128 -10.83 -6.75 0.20
N ASN A 129 -10.92 -5.59 0.87
CA ASN A 129 -11.36 -5.45 2.27
C ASN A 129 -10.48 -6.21 3.28
N GLN A 130 -9.20 -6.39 2.99
CA GLN A 130 -8.25 -6.99 3.93
C GLN A 130 -7.46 -5.93 4.68
N VAL A 131 -7.15 -6.24 5.94
CA VAL A 131 -6.27 -5.41 6.78
C VAL A 131 -4.99 -6.18 7.08
N VAL A 132 -3.85 -5.59 6.77
CA VAL A 132 -2.52 -6.12 7.12
C VAL A 132 -2.01 -5.35 8.32
N GLY A 133 -1.68 -6.06 9.39
CA GLY A 133 -1.19 -5.47 10.64
C GLY A 133 0.18 -4.82 10.52
N SER A 134 0.53 -3.94 11.45
CA SER A 134 1.86 -3.30 11.53
C SER A 134 2.96 -4.33 11.75
N TYR A 135 4.15 -4.09 11.21
CA TYR A 135 5.32 -4.97 11.36
C TYR A 135 5.09 -6.39 10.81
N THR A 136 4.10 -6.55 9.96
CA THR A 136 3.77 -7.83 9.32
C THR A 136 4.61 -8.03 8.08
N MET A 137 5.04 -9.26 7.84
CA MET A 137 5.63 -9.68 6.58
C MET A 137 4.74 -10.72 5.92
N ILE A 138 4.43 -10.52 4.64
CA ILE A 138 3.80 -11.54 3.80
C ILE A 138 4.86 -12.05 2.82
N GLY A 139 5.11 -13.35 2.84
CA GLY A 139 6.11 -13.98 1.97
C GLY A 139 5.72 -13.91 0.48
N MET A 140 6.71 -14.01 -0.39
CA MET A 140 6.53 -13.92 -1.85
C MET A 140 5.54 -14.98 -2.38
N GLY A 141 4.81 -14.64 -3.44
CA GLY A 141 3.88 -15.54 -4.09
C GLY A 141 2.66 -15.95 -3.25
N SER A 142 2.40 -15.27 -2.15
CA SER A 142 1.28 -15.58 -1.26
C SER A 142 -0.06 -15.06 -1.81
N ILE A 143 -1.15 -15.76 -1.46
CA ILE A 143 -2.52 -15.34 -1.78
C ILE A 143 -3.27 -15.11 -0.48
N VAL A 144 -3.64 -13.85 -0.22
CA VAL A 144 -4.48 -13.47 0.91
C VAL A 144 -5.95 -13.50 0.48
N THR A 145 -6.69 -14.47 0.97
CA THR A 145 -8.13 -14.64 0.71
C THR A 145 -8.98 -13.91 1.75
N LYS A 146 -10.30 -13.99 1.65
CA LYS A 146 -11.25 -13.42 2.63
C LYS A 146 -11.05 -14.02 4.03
N LYS A 147 -11.41 -13.27 5.05
CA LYS A 147 -11.49 -13.71 6.46
C LYS A 147 -10.17 -14.11 7.12
N ILE A 148 -9.02 -13.79 6.54
CA ILE A 148 -7.72 -14.06 7.17
C ILE A 148 -7.34 -12.92 8.10
N GLU A 149 -6.86 -13.25 9.30
CA GLU A 149 -6.35 -12.27 10.26
C GLU A 149 -4.85 -12.09 10.13
N LEU A 150 -4.43 -11.06 9.43
CA LEU A 150 -3.01 -10.72 9.26
C LEU A 150 -2.52 -9.84 10.42
N LYS A 151 -2.45 -10.45 11.62
CA LYS A 151 -2.14 -9.76 12.89
C LYS A 151 -0.78 -9.06 12.87
N PRO A 152 -0.64 -7.93 13.60
CA PRO A 152 0.63 -7.21 13.72
C PRO A 152 1.77 -8.08 14.28
N GLY A 153 2.98 -7.91 13.72
CA GLY A 153 4.19 -8.54 14.22
C GLY A 153 4.39 -10.00 13.83
N TYR A 154 3.69 -10.49 12.81
CA TYR A 154 3.82 -11.87 12.35
C TYR A 154 4.25 -11.97 10.88
N VAL A 155 4.79 -13.11 10.53
CA VAL A 155 5.10 -13.54 9.15
C VAL A 155 3.98 -14.48 8.69
N PHE A 156 3.49 -14.22 7.49
CA PHE A 156 2.49 -15.03 6.80
C PHE A 156 3.03 -15.50 5.46
N TYR A 157 2.66 -16.72 5.06
CA TYR A 157 3.08 -17.29 3.79
C TYR A 157 2.09 -18.36 3.31
N GLY A 158 1.96 -18.51 1.98
CA GLY A 158 1.25 -19.61 1.34
C GLY A 158 0.04 -19.21 0.50
N LYS A 159 -0.66 -20.21 -0.03
CA LYS A 159 -1.82 -20.12 -0.94
C LYS A 159 -2.93 -21.08 -0.48
N PRO A 160 -3.88 -20.64 0.35
CA PRO A 160 -3.99 -19.34 1.02
C PRO A 160 -2.92 -19.14 2.09
N VAL A 161 -2.67 -17.89 2.48
CA VAL A 161 -1.68 -17.56 3.51
C VAL A 161 -2.06 -18.15 4.86
N LYS A 162 -1.03 -18.62 5.59
CA LYS A 162 -1.12 -19.02 7.00
C LYS A 162 -0.10 -18.26 7.82
N GLN A 163 -0.37 -18.04 9.11
CA GLN A 163 0.61 -17.50 10.03
C GLN A 163 1.73 -18.51 10.26
N VAL A 164 2.98 -18.11 10.08
CA VAL A 164 4.15 -19.00 10.19
C VAL A 164 4.87 -18.78 11.52
N LYS A 165 5.26 -17.54 11.81
CA LYS A 165 6.06 -17.19 13.01
C LYS A 165 5.92 -15.71 13.36
N LYS A 166 6.46 -15.31 14.53
CA LYS A 166 6.65 -13.90 14.86
C LYS A 166 7.69 -13.26 13.93
N ASN A 167 7.45 -12.03 13.52
CA ASN A 167 8.40 -11.25 12.71
C ASN A 167 9.44 -10.58 13.62
N ILE A 168 10.30 -11.38 14.22
CA ILE A 168 11.33 -10.91 15.17
C ILE A 168 12.24 -9.86 14.51
N ILE A 169 12.55 -10.00 13.21
CA ILE A 169 13.39 -9.05 12.48
C ILE A 169 12.76 -7.64 12.52
N ALA A 170 11.49 -7.51 12.16
CA ALA A 170 10.81 -6.22 12.20
C ALA A 170 10.63 -5.72 13.63
N LEU A 171 10.24 -6.58 14.57
CA LEU A 171 10.05 -6.20 15.98
C LEU A 171 11.34 -5.64 16.59
N ASN A 172 12.49 -6.26 16.33
CA ASN A 172 13.79 -5.80 16.79
C ASN A 172 14.22 -4.52 16.08
N LYS A 173 14.11 -4.45 14.75
CA LYS A 173 14.44 -3.25 13.96
C LYS A 173 13.73 -2.00 14.48
N TYR A 174 12.48 -2.12 14.82
CA TYR A 174 11.65 -1.00 15.31
C TYR A 174 11.56 -0.93 16.84
N LYS A 175 12.32 -1.74 17.58
CA LYS A 175 12.36 -1.79 19.06
C LYS A 175 10.97 -1.93 19.67
N ILE A 176 10.16 -2.85 19.12
CA ILE A 176 8.76 -3.04 19.53
C ILE A 176 8.69 -4.02 20.71
N ASN A 177 8.31 -3.49 21.87
CA ASN A 177 8.03 -4.31 23.05
C ASN A 177 6.58 -4.84 23.06
N TYR A 178 6.26 -5.69 24.01
CA TYR A 178 4.93 -6.30 24.15
C TYR A 178 3.81 -5.26 24.28
N LYS A 179 4.01 -4.20 25.09
CA LYS A 179 3.02 -3.12 25.29
C LYS A 179 2.68 -2.40 23.97
N ASN A 180 3.72 -2.11 23.17
CA ASN A 180 3.55 -1.47 21.87
C ASN A 180 2.84 -2.40 20.86
N LEU A 181 3.20 -3.68 20.85
CA LEU A 181 2.55 -4.66 19.97
C LEU A 181 1.07 -4.84 20.33
N LYS A 182 0.72 -4.86 21.63
CA LYS A 182 -0.68 -4.91 22.11
C LYS A 182 -1.50 -3.70 21.65
N LYS A 183 -0.90 -2.48 21.68
CA LYS A 183 -1.55 -1.27 21.14
C LYS A 183 -1.84 -1.42 19.63
N GLU A 184 -0.88 -1.92 18.88
CA GLU A 184 -1.07 -2.13 17.43
C GLU A 184 -2.13 -3.23 17.15
N LEU A 185 -2.20 -4.26 17.96
CA LEU A 185 -3.24 -5.30 17.85
C LEU A 185 -4.65 -4.70 18.11
N ASN A 186 -4.79 -3.88 19.13
CA ASN A 186 -6.07 -3.20 19.41
C ASN A 186 -6.48 -2.29 18.23
N ARG A 187 -5.52 -1.54 17.68
CA ARG A 187 -5.73 -0.69 16.52
C ARG A 187 -6.12 -1.51 15.27
N PHE A 188 -5.44 -2.60 15.02
CA PHE A 188 -5.75 -3.55 13.95
C PHE A 188 -7.19 -4.07 14.06
N ASN A 189 -7.62 -4.51 15.25
CA ASN A 189 -8.97 -4.99 15.49
C ASN A 189 -10.03 -3.90 15.24
N LYS A 190 -9.74 -2.64 15.64
CA LYS A 190 -10.63 -1.51 15.38
C LYS A 190 -10.78 -1.23 13.87
N ILE A 191 -9.67 -1.23 13.13
CA ILE A 191 -9.68 -1.01 11.68
C ILE A 191 -10.46 -2.14 10.98
N ARG A 192 -10.23 -3.41 11.35
CA ARG A 192 -10.96 -4.54 10.75
C ARG A 192 -12.48 -4.47 10.94
N LYS A 193 -12.93 -3.96 12.09
CA LYS A 193 -14.37 -3.80 12.36
C LYS A 193 -15.02 -2.68 11.53
N SER A 194 -14.22 -1.74 11.01
CA SER A 194 -14.70 -0.59 10.23
C SER A 194 -14.61 -0.80 8.72
N GLN A 195 -14.06 -1.90 8.27
CA GLN A 195 -14.00 -2.33 6.85
C GLN A 195 -15.20 -3.20 6.48
#